data_3f2c92e82a67b579cd92128e219c2e2f
#
_entry.id   3f2c92e82a67b579cd92128e219c2e2f
#
_cell.length_a   1.000
_cell.length_b   1.000
_cell.length_c   1.000
_cell.angle_alpha   90.00
_cell.angle_beta   90.00
_cell.angle_gamma   90.00
#
_symmetry.space_group_name_H-M   'P 1'
#
loop_
_entity.id
_entity.type
_entity.pdbx_description
1 polymer ?
#
loop_
_entity_poly.entity_id
_entity_poly.type
_entity_poly.pdbx_seq_one_letter_code
_entity_poly.pdbx_strand_id
1 'polypeptide(L)'
;MTWVGCRIRTAARRMAAWYPGAVDPTTELHRALAFLDSDLRGDTVVSAGYVAAVPAAAACLLVFAVIPGVPLPAAVPAAVGAGLGATHVCHRLPVAVAALTRTRALGDAPGLVARAALRLRLAATPERAATFAARSGTGPLARSLSAHTDRTRGESATGFEGFVDEWRPWFPALDRAVSLLLAAVEAPPDEQDAALDRALETVLDGARDEMASFAGEVRAPASGIYAFGVLLPLALVGVVPAARAGGVS
;
A
#
# COMPACT_ATOMS: atom_id res chain seq x y z
N MET A 1 -0.79 2.54 -17.48
CA MET A 1 -0.90 1.10 -17.09
C MET A 1 0.20 0.33 -17.77
N THR A 2 1.16 -0.19 -17.02
CA THR A 2 2.36 -0.82 -17.58
C THR A 2 2.03 -2.24 -18.08
N TRP A 3 2.66 -2.66 -19.20
CA TRP A 3 2.53 -3.98 -19.84
C TRP A 3 2.74 -5.16 -18.86
N VAL A 4 3.54 -4.96 -17.82
CA VAL A 4 3.77 -5.90 -16.72
C VAL A 4 2.49 -6.17 -15.91
N GLY A 5 1.69 -5.14 -15.61
CA GLY A 5 0.43 -5.31 -14.87
C GLY A 5 -0.62 -6.14 -15.62
N CYS A 6 -0.64 -6.07 -16.95
CA CYS A 6 -1.54 -6.89 -17.77
C CYS A 6 -1.17 -8.38 -17.75
N ARG A 7 0.13 -8.70 -17.81
CA ARG A 7 0.61 -10.09 -17.75
C ARG A 7 0.38 -10.73 -16.39
N ILE A 8 0.60 -10.00 -15.31
CA ILE A 8 0.36 -10.50 -13.95
C ILE A 8 -1.13 -10.80 -13.75
N ARG A 9 -2.02 -9.93 -14.22
CA ARG A 9 -3.48 -10.13 -14.13
C ARG A 9 -3.94 -11.35 -14.92
N THR A 10 -3.44 -11.55 -16.13
CA THR A 10 -3.79 -12.70 -16.96
C THR A 10 -3.29 -14.00 -16.34
N ALA A 11 -2.08 -14.00 -15.77
CA ALA A 11 -1.51 -15.14 -15.07
C ALA A 11 -2.33 -15.48 -13.80
N ALA A 12 -2.68 -14.48 -12.98
CA ALA A 12 -3.50 -14.66 -11.79
C ALA A 12 -4.88 -15.26 -12.11
N ARG A 13 -5.55 -14.74 -13.13
CA ARG A 13 -6.87 -15.29 -13.58
C ARG A 13 -6.76 -16.73 -14.11
N ARG A 14 -5.70 -17.06 -14.84
CA ARG A 14 -5.48 -18.44 -15.32
C ARG A 14 -5.20 -19.40 -14.17
N MET A 15 -4.37 -18.98 -13.21
CA MET A 15 -4.10 -19.78 -12.02
C MET A 15 -5.37 -19.96 -11.15
N ALA A 16 -6.11 -18.90 -10.92
CA ALA A 16 -7.36 -18.96 -10.16
C ALA A 16 -8.39 -19.93 -10.74
N ALA A 17 -8.45 -20.07 -12.06
CA ALA A 17 -9.37 -21.01 -12.74
C ALA A 17 -9.07 -22.49 -12.44
N TRP A 18 -7.88 -22.81 -11.95
CA TRP A 18 -7.47 -24.18 -11.59
C TRP A 18 -7.83 -24.55 -10.15
N TYR A 19 -8.26 -23.60 -9.33
CA TYR A 19 -8.61 -23.85 -7.94
C TYR A 19 -10.14 -24.02 -7.79
N PRO A 20 -10.65 -25.21 -7.40
CA PRO A 20 -12.08 -25.50 -7.37
C PRO A 20 -12.78 -25.05 -6.08
N GLY A 21 -12.09 -24.45 -5.12
CA GLY A 21 -12.62 -24.06 -3.81
C GLY A 21 -13.12 -22.63 -3.78
N ALA A 22 -14.22 -22.38 -3.03
CA ALA A 22 -14.62 -21.03 -2.65
C ALA A 22 -13.71 -20.54 -1.51
N VAL A 23 -13.09 -19.38 -1.66
CA VAL A 23 -12.20 -18.81 -0.65
C VAL A 23 -12.69 -17.41 -0.31
N ASP A 24 -12.91 -17.15 0.99
CA ASP A 24 -13.26 -15.83 1.48
C ASP A 24 -11.99 -14.98 1.66
N PRO A 25 -11.82 -13.90 0.88
CA PRO A 25 -10.71 -13.01 1.03
C PRO A 25 -10.86 -12.16 2.31
N THR A 26 -9.74 -11.86 2.94
CA THR A 26 -9.72 -11.00 4.13
C THR A 26 -10.24 -9.59 3.79
N THR A 27 -10.87 -8.92 4.78
CA THR A 27 -11.37 -7.54 4.63
C THR A 27 -10.26 -6.56 4.27
N GLU A 28 -9.01 -6.81 4.73
CA GLU A 28 -7.84 -6.03 4.36
C GLU A 28 -7.49 -6.15 2.88
N LEU A 29 -7.54 -7.37 2.34
CA LEU A 29 -7.28 -7.62 0.92
C LEU A 29 -8.33 -6.94 0.04
N HIS A 30 -9.61 -7.00 0.43
CA HIS A 30 -10.68 -6.29 -0.29
C HIS A 30 -10.44 -4.78 -0.32
N ARG A 31 -10.12 -4.18 0.83
CA ARG A 31 -9.82 -2.74 0.91
C ARG A 31 -8.58 -2.37 0.08
N ALA A 32 -7.53 -3.19 0.12
CA ALA A 32 -6.32 -2.96 -0.66
C ALA A 32 -6.58 -3.01 -2.18
N LEU A 33 -7.36 -3.99 -2.63
CA LEU A 33 -7.71 -4.13 -4.05
C LEU A 33 -8.65 -3.01 -4.53
N ALA A 34 -9.61 -2.60 -3.70
CA ALA A 34 -10.47 -1.46 -3.98
C ALA A 34 -9.67 -0.16 -4.10
N PHE A 35 -8.72 0.06 -3.19
CA PHE A 35 -7.82 1.23 -3.23
C PHE A 35 -6.91 1.26 -4.47
N LEU A 36 -6.47 0.09 -4.95
CA LEU A 36 -5.63 -0.01 -6.13
C LEU A 36 -6.41 0.08 -7.45
N ASP A 37 -7.74 0.29 -7.40
CA ASP A 37 -8.64 0.28 -8.57
C ASP A 37 -8.32 -0.92 -9.48
N SER A 38 -8.12 -2.09 -8.84
CA SER A 38 -7.74 -3.28 -9.56
C SER A 38 -8.97 -4.10 -9.91
N ASP A 39 -9.12 -4.46 -11.20
CA ASP A 39 -10.16 -5.37 -11.69
C ASP A 39 -10.01 -6.80 -11.14
N LEU A 40 -9.03 -7.04 -10.25
CA LEU A 40 -8.82 -8.35 -9.62
C LEU A 40 -9.72 -8.49 -8.40
N ARG A 41 -10.51 -9.56 -8.39
CA ARG A 41 -11.32 -9.93 -7.23
C ARG A 41 -10.43 -10.57 -6.15
N GLY A 42 -10.77 -10.35 -4.88
CA GLY A 42 -10.01 -10.91 -3.78
C GLY A 42 -9.91 -12.45 -3.82
N ASP A 43 -11.00 -13.13 -4.23
CA ASP A 43 -11.03 -14.57 -4.44
C ASP A 43 -10.01 -15.04 -5.48
N THR A 44 -9.85 -14.28 -6.56
CA THR A 44 -8.85 -14.56 -7.62
C THR A 44 -7.42 -14.46 -7.12
N VAL A 45 -7.12 -13.51 -6.24
CA VAL A 45 -5.77 -13.35 -5.67
C VAL A 45 -5.46 -14.48 -4.70
N VAL A 46 -6.44 -14.87 -3.88
CA VAL A 46 -6.27 -15.94 -2.91
C VAL A 46 -6.09 -17.28 -3.61
N SER A 47 -6.96 -17.61 -4.56
CA SER A 47 -6.87 -18.86 -5.33
C SER A 47 -5.59 -18.94 -6.17
N ALA A 48 -5.13 -17.84 -6.77
CA ALA A 48 -3.84 -17.78 -7.44
C ALA A 48 -2.67 -18.05 -6.48
N GLY A 49 -2.75 -17.60 -5.23
CA GLY A 49 -1.76 -17.87 -4.19
C GLY A 49 -1.64 -19.36 -3.85
N TYR A 50 -2.77 -20.05 -3.71
CA TYR A 50 -2.77 -21.50 -3.46
C TYR A 50 -2.23 -22.30 -4.65
N VAL A 51 -2.60 -21.92 -5.88
CA VAL A 51 -2.04 -22.58 -7.07
C VAL A 51 -0.53 -22.31 -7.20
N ALA A 52 -0.05 -21.15 -6.83
CA ALA A 52 1.38 -20.83 -6.84
C ALA A 52 2.20 -21.62 -5.81
N ALA A 53 1.57 -22.12 -4.73
CA ALA A 53 2.23 -22.96 -3.74
C ALA A 53 2.80 -24.26 -4.31
N VAL A 54 2.05 -24.89 -5.25
CA VAL A 54 2.43 -26.18 -5.85
C VAL A 54 3.74 -26.08 -6.66
N PRO A 55 3.87 -25.15 -7.63
CA PRO A 55 5.14 -25.03 -8.37
C PRO A 55 6.27 -24.52 -7.47
N ALA A 56 6.01 -23.72 -6.44
CA ALA A 56 7.04 -23.29 -5.50
C ALA A 56 7.59 -24.46 -4.68
N ALA A 57 6.73 -25.33 -4.17
CA ALA A 57 7.13 -26.54 -3.49
C ALA A 57 7.88 -27.50 -4.41
N ALA A 58 7.38 -27.72 -5.64
CA ALA A 58 8.03 -28.56 -6.64
C ALA A 58 9.42 -28.03 -7.03
N ALA A 59 9.55 -26.72 -7.25
CA ALA A 59 10.84 -26.09 -7.55
C ALA A 59 11.83 -26.29 -6.39
N CYS A 60 11.38 -26.14 -5.14
CA CYS A 60 12.19 -26.39 -3.97
C CYS A 60 12.68 -27.84 -3.92
N LEU A 61 11.81 -28.83 -4.15
CA LEU A 61 12.19 -30.24 -4.21
C LEU A 61 13.20 -30.52 -5.34
N LEU A 62 13.01 -29.92 -6.51
CA LEU A 62 13.97 -30.06 -7.62
C LEU A 62 15.34 -29.49 -7.27
N VAL A 63 15.40 -28.34 -6.61
CA VAL A 63 16.67 -27.77 -6.13
C VAL A 63 17.36 -28.73 -5.17
N PHE A 64 16.64 -29.28 -4.20
CA PHE A 64 17.22 -30.26 -3.27
C PHE A 64 17.62 -31.58 -3.93
N ALA A 65 16.94 -32.01 -4.98
CA ALA A 65 17.30 -33.22 -5.73
C ALA A 65 18.62 -33.06 -6.52
N VAL A 66 18.99 -31.82 -6.88
CA VAL A 66 20.23 -31.52 -7.61
C VAL A 66 21.41 -31.30 -6.68
N ILE A 67 21.18 -30.96 -5.40
CA ILE A 67 22.24 -30.72 -4.41
C ILE A 67 22.63 -32.05 -3.76
N PRO A 68 23.86 -32.59 -3.98
CA PRO A 68 24.28 -33.84 -3.37
C PRO A 68 24.46 -33.66 -1.86
N GLY A 69 24.06 -34.68 -1.06
CA GLY A 69 24.28 -34.70 0.38
C GLY A 69 23.18 -34.14 1.25
N VAL A 70 22.08 -33.64 0.68
CA VAL A 70 20.92 -33.18 1.46
C VAL A 70 20.00 -34.38 1.78
N PRO A 71 19.72 -34.68 3.06
CA PRO A 71 18.86 -35.80 3.41
C PRO A 71 17.40 -35.52 3.03
N LEU A 72 16.73 -36.50 2.45
CA LEU A 72 15.32 -36.41 2.02
C LEU A 72 14.38 -35.88 3.12
N PRO A 73 14.55 -36.25 4.41
CA PRO A 73 13.74 -35.69 5.50
C PRO A 73 13.79 -34.17 5.66
N ALA A 74 14.87 -33.52 5.20
CA ALA A 74 15.00 -32.06 5.24
C ALA A 74 14.34 -31.38 4.03
N ALA A 75 14.29 -32.05 2.88
CA ALA A 75 13.71 -31.52 1.65
C ALA A 75 12.19 -31.32 1.74
N VAL A 76 11.48 -32.22 2.42
CA VAL A 76 10.02 -32.17 2.55
C VAL A 76 9.56 -30.95 3.35
N PRO A 77 10.03 -30.68 4.59
CA PRO A 77 9.62 -29.47 5.31
C PRO A 77 10.05 -28.18 4.60
N ALA A 78 11.18 -28.18 3.91
CA ALA A 78 11.62 -27.04 3.11
C ALA A 78 10.67 -26.76 1.93
N ALA A 79 10.21 -27.81 1.23
CA ALA A 79 9.24 -27.69 0.16
C ALA A 79 7.87 -27.19 0.66
N VAL A 80 7.39 -27.70 1.79
CA VAL A 80 6.17 -27.22 2.45
C VAL A 80 6.32 -25.75 2.83
N GLY A 81 7.45 -25.39 3.45
CA GLY A 81 7.78 -24.01 3.78
C GLY A 81 7.79 -23.08 2.56
N ALA A 82 8.37 -23.52 1.45
CA ALA A 82 8.39 -22.77 0.18
C ALA A 82 6.97 -22.56 -0.38
N GLY A 83 6.12 -23.58 -0.36
CA GLY A 83 4.73 -23.49 -0.78
C GLY A 83 3.92 -22.53 0.08
N LEU A 84 4.00 -22.66 1.41
CA LEU A 84 3.35 -21.75 2.35
C LEU A 84 3.86 -20.33 2.22
N GLY A 85 5.17 -20.14 2.03
CA GLY A 85 5.80 -18.85 1.79
C GLY A 85 5.27 -18.19 0.52
N ALA A 86 5.16 -18.93 -0.58
CA ALA A 86 4.60 -18.44 -1.84
C ALA A 86 3.14 -17.98 -1.68
N THR A 87 2.32 -18.77 -1.00
CA THR A 87 0.93 -18.40 -0.67
C THR A 87 0.88 -17.12 0.15
N HIS A 88 1.70 -17.05 1.21
CA HIS A 88 1.75 -15.88 2.10
C HIS A 88 2.15 -14.60 1.33
N VAL A 89 3.18 -14.69 0.49
CA VAL A 89 3.62 -13.55 -0.35
C VAL A 89 2.50 -13.10 -1.29
N CYS A 90 1.82 -14.02 -1.98
CA CYS A 90 0.71 -13.67 -2.87
C CYS A 90 -0.43 -12.94 -2.14
N HIS A 91 -0.72 -13.29 -0.87
CA HIS A 91 -1.73 -12.62 -0.07
C HIS A 91 -1.28 -11.24 0.43
N ARG A 92 -0.02 -11.12 0.85
CA ARG A 92 0.52 -9.88 1.44
C ARG A 92 0.94 -8.85 0.41
N LEU A 93 1.28 -9.29 -0.82
CA LEU A 93 1.78 -8.40 -1.87
C LEU A 93 0.81 -7.25 -2.21
N PRO A 94 -0.50 -7.48 -2.48
CA PRO A 94 -1.43 -6.39 -2.78
C PRO A 94 -1.60 -5.43 -1.59
N VAL A 95 -1.64 -5.96 -0.37
CA VAL A 95 -1.74 -5.15 0.84
C VAL A 95 -0.49 -4.26 1.00
N ALA A 96 0.71 -4.82 0.80
CA ALA A 96 1.97 -4.08 0.85
C ALA A 96 2.04 -3.00 -0.25
N VAL A 97 1.60 -3.32 -1.47
CA VAL A 97 1.57 -2.35 -2.59
C VAL A 97 0.57 -1.22 -2.29
N ALA A 98 -0.60 -1.53 -1.74
CA ALA A 98 -1.58 -0.53 -1.33
C ALA A 98 -1.01 0.39 -0.23
N ALA A 99 -0.35 -0.18 0.78
CA ALA A 99 0.31 0.58 1.85
C ALA A 99 1.40 1.51 1.30
N LEU A 100 2.27 1.01 0.42
CA LEU A 100 3.31 1.82 -0.24
C LEU A 100 2.73 2.95 -1.10
N THR A 101 1.63 2.68 -1.81
CA THR A 101 0.96 3.68 -2.64
C THR A 101 0.35 4.78 -1.77
N ARG A 102 -0.24 4.38 -0.62
CA ARG A 102 -0.78 5.31 0.37
C ARG A 102 0.33 6.19 0.97
N THR A 103 1.44 5.59 1.41
CA THR A 103 2.57 6.34 1.97
C THR A 103 3.13 7.36 0.97
N ARG A 104 3.22 6.99 -0.33
CA ARG A 104 3.61 7.93 -1.39
C ARG A 104 2.59 9.04 -1.56
N ALA A 105 1.29 8.72 -1.52
CA ALA A 105 0.24 9.71 -1.60
C ALA A 105 0.31 10.73 -0.47
N LEU A 106 0.54 10.29 0.77
CA LEU A 106 0.74 11.18 1.92
C LEU A 106 1.92 12.14 1.71
N GLY A 107 3.03 11.63 1.18
CA GLY A 107 4.20 12.46 0.86
C GLY A 107 3.94 13.49 -0.24
N ASP A 108 3.05 13.18 -1.20
CA ASP A 108 2.72 14.06 -2.32
C ASP A 108 1.64 15.11 -1.96
N ALA A 109 0.85 14.88 -0.91
CA ALA A 109 -0.29 15.70 -0.53
C ALA A 109 0.05 17.17 -0.26
N PRO A 110 1.09 17.53 0.52
CA PRO A 110 1.46 18.92 0.73
C PRO A 110 1.81 19.64 -0.58
N GLY A 111 2.51 18.95 -1.49
CA GLY A 111 2.85 19.48 -2.80
C GLY A 111 1.63 19.71 -3.69
N LEU A 112 0.61 18.87 -3.60
CA LEU A 112 -0.64 19.03 -4.34
C LEU A 112 -1.45 20.23 -3.81
N VAL A 113 -1.61 20.33 -2.49
CA VAL A 113 -2.29 21.46 -1.83
C VAL A 113 -1.56 22.78 -2.09
N ALA A 114 -0.21 22.80 -2.02
CA ALA A 114 0.59 23.99 -2.33
C ALA A 114 0.38 24.48 -3.76
N ARG A 115 0.31 23.59 -4.75
CA ARG A 115 0.02 23.96 -6.16
C ARG A 115 -1.37 24.53 -6.32
N ALA A 116 -2.38 23.92 -5.65
CA ALA A 116 -3.74 24.43 -5.64
C ALA A 116 -3.80 25.83 -5.02
N ALA A 117 -3.19 26.02 -3.84
CA ALA A 117 -3.13 27.32 -3.15
C ALA A 117 -2.43 28.38 -4.00
N LEU A 118 -1.28 28.06 -4.62
CA LEU A 118 -0.57 28.98 -5.52
C LEU A 118 -1.46 29.41 -6.69
N ARG A 119 -2.22 28.49 -7.25
CA ARG A 119 -3.13 28.82 -8.36
C ARG A 119 -4.30 29.68 -7.91
N LEU A 120 -4.83 29.44 -6.70
CA LEU A 120 -5.90 30.26 -6.12
C LEU A 120 -5.43 31.69 -5.80
N ARG A 121 -4.20 31.91 -5.35
CA ARG A 121 -3.61 33.24 -5.19
C ARG A 121 -3.53 34.05 -6.48
N LEU A 122 -3.31 33.36 -7.62
CA LEU A 122 -3.22 34.03 -8.93
C LEU A 122 -4.59 34.24 -9.57
N ALA A 123 -5.53 33.35 -9.33
CA ALA A 123 -6.91 33.44 -9.84
C ALA A 123 -7.79 32.55 -8.94
N ALA A 124 -8.74 33.17 -8.25
CA ALA A 124 -9.65 32.50 -7.28
C ALA A 124 -10.70 31.63 -8.02
N THR A 125 -10.25 30.63 -8.77
CA THR A 125 -11.11 29.72 -9.54
C THR A 125 -10.77 28.28 -9.13
N PRO A 126 -11.59 27.62 -8.29
CA PRO A 126 -11.34 26.30 -7.77
C PRO A 126 -11.10 25.23 -8.84
N GLU A 127 -11.86 25.26 -9.95
CA GLU A 127 -11.74 24.31 -11.05
C GLU A 127 -10.38 24.40 -11.75
N ARG A 128 -9.87 25.65 -11.92
CA ARG A 128 -8.54 25.87 -12.49
C ARG A 128 -7.44 25.47 -11.53
N ALA A 129 -7.65 25.67 -10.22
CA ALA A 129 -6.71 25.25 -9.20
C ALA A 129 -6.62 23.69 -9.13
N ALA A 130 -7.76 23.00 -9.14
CA ALA A 130 -7.82 21.55 -9.22
C ALA A 130 -7.10 21.00 -10.46
N THR A 131 -7.45 21.54 -11.65
CA THR A 131 -6.83 21.13 -12.91
C THR A 131 -5.33 21.39 -12.94
N PHE A 132 -4.88 22.54 -12.42
CA PHE A 132 -3.46 22.88 -12.34
C PHE A 132 -2.72 21.95 -11.38
N ALA A 133 -3.24 21.72 -10.17
CA ALA A 133 -2.65 20.80 -9.20
C ALA A 133 -2.57 19.38 -9.73
N ALA A 134 -3.61 18.89 -10.41
CA ALA A 134 -3.65 17.59 -11.04
C ALA A 134 -2.59 17.42 -12.14
N ARG A 135 -2.46 18.40 -13.05
CA ARG A 135 -1.56 18.31 -14.20
C ARG A 135 -0.10 18.57 -13.87
N SER A 136 0.18 19.46 -12.92
CA SER A 136 1.54 19.78 -12.49
C SER A 136 2.05 18.87 -11.38
N GLY A 137 1.17 18.07 -10.77
CA GLY A 137 1.52 17.07 -9.78
C GLY A 137 1.96 15.76 -10.41
N THR A 138 2.67 14.98 -9.60
CA THR A 138 3.05 13.60 -9.91
C THR A 138 2.50 12.69 -8.82
N GLY A 139 2.47 11.38 -9.07
CA GLY A 139 2.07 10.40 -8.05
C GLY A 139 0.57 10.07 -8.03
N PRO A 140 0.12 9.30 -7.02
CA PRO A 140 -1.23 8.75 -6.98
C PRO A 140 -2.31 9.80 -6.76
N LEU A 141 -2.08 10.79 -5.88
CA LEU A 141 -3.05 11.88 -5.62
C LEU A 141 -3.31 12.74 -6.85
N ALA A 142 -2.26 13.13 -7.58
CA ALA A 142 -2.41 13.93 -8.78
C ALA A 142 -3.17 13.17 -9.88
N ARG A 143 -2.97 11.85 -10.00
CA ARG A 143 -3.72 11.01 -10.94
C ARG A 143 -5.19 10.87 -10.55
N SER A 144 -5.49 10.63 -9.25
CA SER A 144 -6.86 10.58 -8.75
C SER A 144 -7.56 11.92 -8.99
N LEU A 145 -6.94 13.04 -8.62
CA LEU A 145 -7.51 14.37 -8.87
C LEU A 145 -7.73 14.63 -10.39
N SER A 146 -6.78 14.21 -11.25
CA SER A 146 -6.95 14.32 -12.70
C SER A 146 -8.17 13.55 -13.21
N ALA A 147 -8.36 12.32 -12.71
CA ALA A 147 -9.52 11.51 -13.08
C ALA A 147 -10.85 12.15 -12.64
N HIS A 148 -10.88 12.82 -11.48
CA HIS A 148 -12.07 13.54 -11.01
C HIS A 148 -12.30 14.82 -11.81
N THR A 149 -11.28 15.62 -12.07
CA THR A 149 -11.41 16.84 -12.90
C THR A 149 -11.79 16.53 -14.34
N ASP A 150 -11.37 15.40 -14.90
CA ASP A 150 -11.75 14.99 -16.26
C ASP A 150 -13.20 14.50 -16.31
N ARG A 151 -13.72 13.87 -15.24
CA ARG A 151 -15.13 13.45 -15.13
C ARG A 151 -16.09 14.64 -14.97
N THR A 152 -15.69 15.64 -14.21
CA THR A 152 -16.52 16.84 -13.94
C THR A 152 -16.34 17.93 -14.99
N ARG A 153 -15.58 17.68 -16.07
CA ARG A 153 -15.36 18.65 -17.13
C ARG A 153 -16.67 18.97 -17.87
N GLY A 154 -17.13 20.20 -17.71
CA GLY A 154 -18.41 20.67 -18.25
C GLY A 154 -19.55 20.70 -17.25
N GLU A 155 -19.32 20.26 -16.02
CA GLU A 155 -20.23 20.39 -14.88
C GLU A 155 -19.80 21.56 -13.98
N SER A 156 -20.70 22.04 -13.13
CA SER A 156 -20.38 23.09 -12.14
C SER A 156 -19.57 22.60 -10.95
N ALA A 157 -19.15 21.34 -10.96
CA ALA A 157 -18.38 20.71 -9.90
C ALA A 157 -16.88 20.96 -10.06
N THR A 158 -16.18 21.20 -8.94
CA THR A 158 -14.75 21.56 -8.95
C THR A 158 -13.81 20.37 -9.22
N GLY A 159 -14.29 19.15 -9.11
CA GLY A 159 -13.50 17.93 -9.10
C GLY A 159 -12.81 17.63 -7.75
N PHE A 160 -12.76 18.60 -6.84
CA PHE A 160 -12.23 18.37 -5.50
C PHE A 160 -13.16 17.50 -4.65
N GLU A 161 -14.46 17.63 -4.78
CA GLU A 161 -15.46 16.94 -3.94
C GLU A 161 -15.34 15.42 -4.05
N GLY A 162 -15.47 14.87 -5.25
CA GLY A 162 -15.32 13.43 -5.45
C GLY A 162 -13.91 12.91 -5.13
N PHE A 163 -12.88 13.73 -5.38
CA PHE A 163 -11.50 13.41 -5.01
C PHE A 163 -11.33 13.30 -3.49
N VAL A 164 -11.87 14.25 -2.75
CA VAL A 164 -11.80 14.26 -1.28
C VAL A 164 -12.58 13.09 -0.69
N ASP A 165 -13.77 12.79 -1.21
CA ASP A 165 -14.59 11.66 -0.76
C ASP A 165 -13.87 10.32 -0.93
N GLU A 166 -13.14 10.13 -2.03
CA GLU A 166 -12.32 8.94 -2.28
C GLU A 166 -11.19 8.79 -1.23
N TRP A 167 -10.56 9.91 -0.83
CA TRP A 167 -9.38 9.89 0.04
C TRP A 167 -9.69 10.10 1.52
N ARG A 168 -10.89 10.59 1.88
CA ARG A 168 -11.31 10.86 3.26
C ARG A 168 -11.08 9.71 4.23
N PRO A 169 -11.40 8.43 3.89
CA PRO A 169 -11.19 7.30 4.81
C PRO A 169 -9.73 7.03 5.13
N TRP A 170 -8.82 7.53 4.29
CA TRP A 170 -7.39 7.25 4.36
C TRP A 170 -6.57 8.45 4.81
N PHE A 171 -7.04 9.65 4.53
CA PHE A 171 -6.34 10.88 4.85
C PHE A 171 -7.30 12.04 5.15
N PRO A 172 -7.88 12.07 6.36
CA PRO A 172 -8.85 13.11 6.75
C PRO A 172 -8.30 14.54 6.74
N ALA A 173 -6.98 14.70 6.90
CA ALA A 173 -6.34 16.02 6.85
C ALA A 173 -6.40 16.63 5.44
N LEU A 174 -6.43 15.82 4.39
CA LEU A 174 -6.60 16.31 3.01
C LEU A 174 -8.00 16.92 2.81
N ASP A 175 -9.03 16.29 3.37
CA ASP A 175 -10.41 16.82 3.35
C ASP A 175 -10.47 18.20 4.01
N ARG A 176 -9.92 18.32 5.22
CA ARG A 176 -9.86 19.62 5.91
C ARG A 176 -9.07 20.67 5.16
N ALA A 177 -7.93 20.31 4.58
CA ALA A 177 -7.12 21.22 3.80
C ALA A 177 -7.83 21.71 2.54
N VAL A 178 -8.50 20.82 1.81
CA VAL A 178 -9.28 21.19 0.62
C VAL A 178 -10.47 22.06 1.00
N SER A 179 -11.16 21.77 2.11
CA SER A 179 -12.25 22.63 2.62
C SER A 179 -11.75 24.04 2.93
N LEU A 180 -10.55 24.18 3.51
CA LEU A 180 -9.92 25.49 3.74
C LEU A 180 -9.53 26.19 2.44
N LEU A 181 -9.05 25.46 1.42
CA LEU A 181 -8.78 26.02 0.09
C LEU A 181 -10.05 26.58 -0.56
N LEU A 182 -11.17 25.87 -0.45
CA LEU A 182 -12.45 26.31 -1.01
C LEU A 182 -13.00 27.51 -0.23
N ALA A 183 -12.93 27.49 1.12
CA ALA A 183 -13.32 28.62 1.94
C ALA A 183 -12.48 29.88 1.65
N ALA A 184 -11.19 29.72 1.33
CA ALA A 184 -10.33 30.84 0.97
C ALA A 184 -10.77 31.57 -0.30
N VAL A 185 -11.51 30.92 -1.21
CA VAL A 185 -12.07 31.55 -2.42
C VAL A 185 -13.19 32.54 -2.09
N GLU A 186 -13.95 32.26 -1.03
CA GLU A 186 -15.06 33.07 -0.57
C GLU A 186 -14.62 34.11 0.48
N ALA A 187 -13.40 34.01 0.97
CA ALA A 187 -12.87 34.90 2.01
C ALA A 187 -12.55 36.30 1.42
N PRO A 188 -12.61 37.36 2.25
CA PRO A 188 -12.10 38.67 1.91
C PRO A 188 -10.63 38.63 1.48
N PRO A 189 -10.16 39.54 0.59
CA PRO A 189 -8.79 39.52 0.05
C PRO A 189 -7.69 39.57 1.13
N ASP A 190 -7.94 40.24 2.23
CA ASP A 190 -7.05 40.36 3.37
C ASP A 190 -6.96 39.07 4.24
N GLU A 191 -7.95 38.20 4.19
CA GLU A 191 -8.00 36.94 4.90
C GLU A 191 -7.63 35.72 4.00
N GLN A 192 -7.71 35.87 2.69
CA GLN A 192 -7.49 34.79 1.73
C GLN A 192 -6.13 34.12 1.89
N ASP A 193 -5.07 34.90 1.96
CA ASP A 193 -3.71 34.35 2.12
C ASP A 193 -3.55 33.56 3.41
N ALA A 194 -4.11 34.05 4.52
CA ALA A 194 -4.08 33.34 5.80
C ALA A 194 -4.86 32.03 5.78
N ALA A 195 -5.98 31.98 5.04
CA ALA A 195 -6.74 30.73 4.87
C ALA A 195 -5.99 29.70 4.01
N LEU A 196 -5.32 30.15 2.93
CA LEU A 196 -4.48 29.28 2.10
C LEU A 196 -3.27 28.73 2.84
N ASP A 197 -2.64 29.53 3.71
CA ASP A 197 -1.52 29.10 4.55
C ASP A 197 -1.98 28.08 5.60
N ARG A 198 -3.16 28.27 6.23
CA ARG A 198 -3.75 27.29 7.15
C ARG A 198 -4.07 25.95 6.43
N ALA A 199 -4.51 25.99 5.17
CA ALA A 199 -4.76 24.78 4.41
C ALA A 199 -3.45 23.98 4.22
N LEU A 200 -2.34 24.66 3.93
CA LEU A 200 -1.03 24.05 3.77
C LEU A 200 -0.51 23.48 5.09
N GLU A 201 -0.61 24.23 6.21
CA GLU A 201 -0.23 23.75 7.54
C GLU A 201 -1.06 22.50 7.92
N THR A 202 -2.38 22.53 7.70
CA THR A 202 -3.27 21.40 8.01
C THR A 202 -2.86 20.11 7.31
N VAL A 203 -2.51 20.17 6.03
CA VAL A 203 -2.08 18.97 5.29
C VAL A 203 -0.67 18.53 5.67
N LEU A 204 0.22 19.46 5.98
CA LEU A 204 1.59 19.15 6.44
C LEU A 204 1.57 18.43 7.79
N ASP A 205 0.83 18.94 8.75
CA ASP A 205 0.72 18.35 10.08
C ASP A 205 0.02 16.99 10.01
N GLY A 206 -1.09 16.89 9.26
CA GLY A 206 -1.74 15.60 9.05
C GLY A 206 -0.84 14.57 8.36
N ALA A 207 -0.01 14.96 7.40
CA ALA A 207 0.95 14.06 6.78
C ALA A 207 2.03 13.60 7.77
N ARG A 208 2.53 14.49 8.63
CA ARG A 208 3.49 14.15 9.69
C ARG A 208 2.92 13.17 10.71
N ASP A 209 1.70 13.44 11.17
CA ASP A 209 1.00 12.59 12.14
C ASP A 209 0.78 11.17 11.61
N GLU A 210 0.32 11.06 10.36
CA GLU A 210 0.10 9.77 9.72
C GLU A 210 1.41 9.01 9.49
N MET A 211 2.49 9.69 9.09
CA MET A 211 3.81 9.07 8.96
C MET A 211 4.37 8.62 10.31
N ALA A 212 4.14 9.38 11.38
CA ALA A 212 4.56 9.01 12.73
C ALA A 212 3.80 7.78 13.24
N SER A 213 2.49 7.71 12.99
CA SER A 213 1.65 6.54 13.30
C SER A 213 2.15 5.30 12.56
N PHE A 214 2.39 5.41 11.25
CA PHE A 214 2.92 4.30 10.44
C PHE A 214 4.30 3.82 10.93
N ALA A 215 5.19 4.73 11.28
CA ALA A 215 6.50 4.39 11.84
C ALA A 215 6.38 3.62 13.18
N GLY A 216 5.37 3.94 13.99
CA GLY A 216 5.05 3.23 15.23
C GLY A 216 4.59 1.79 14.98
N GLU A 217 3.72 1.58 14.00
CA GLU A 217 3.20 0.26 13.64
C GLU A 217 4.29 -0.70 13.11
N VAL A 218 5.30 -0.18 12.40
CA VAL A 218 6.39 -1.00 11.86
C VAL A 218 7.41 -1.40 12.93
N ARG A 219 7.56 -0.62 14.00
CA ARG A 219 8.54 -0.93 15.08
C ARG A 219 8.24 -2.21 15.81
N ALA A 220 6.98 -2.50 16.13
CA ALA A 220 6.61 -3.68 16.91
C ALA A 220 6.96 -5.00 16.21
N PRO A 221 6.59 -5.24 14.93
CA PRO A 221 6.99 -6.45 14.23
C PRO A 221 8.50 -6.53 13.97
N ALA A 222 9.19 -5.41 13.73
CA ALA A 222 10.64 -5.40 13.56
C ALA A 222 11.38 -5.86 14.83
N SER A 223 10.92 -5.41 16.00
CA SER A 223 11.47 -5.87 17.30
C SER A 223 11.23 -7.36 17.53
N GLY A 224 10.06 -7.87 17.12
CA GLY A 224 9.74 -9.31 17.19
C GLY A 224 10.67 -10.13 16.27
N ILE A 225 10.87 -9.72 15.04
CA ILE A 225 11.79 -10.40 14.10
C ILE A 225 13.21 -10.42 14.66
N TYR A 226 13.68 -9.31 15.25
CA TYR A 226 15.01 -9.26 15.86
C TYR A 226 15.13 -10.19 17.06
N ALA A 227 14.14 -10.19 17.97
CA ALA A 227 14.14 -11.03 19.15
C ALA A 227 14.12 -12.54 18.80
N PHE A 228 13.21 -12.94 17.90
CA PHE A 228 13.04 -14.34 17.53
C PHE A 228 14.00 -14.80 16.42
N GLY A 229 14.33 -13.93 15.48
CA GLY A 229 15.20 -14.27 14.34
C GLY A 229 16.70 -14.21 14.66
N VAL A 230 17.11 -13.39 15.61
CA VAL A 230 18.53 -13.21 15.96
C VAL A 230 18.83 -13.67 17.37
N LEU A 231 18.12 -13.16 18.37
CA LEU A 231 18.44 -13.44 19.77
C LEU A 231 18.14 -14.89 20.16
N LEU A 232 17.04 -15.47 19.68
CA LEU A 232 16.67 -16.85 20.04
C LEU A 232 17.66 -17.89 19.47
N PRO A 233 18.06 -17.86 18.18
CA PRO A 233 19.10 -18.74 17.66
C PRO A 233 20.45 -18.56 18.38
N LEU A 234 20.84 -17.31 18.67
CA LEU A 234 22.07 -17.01 19.38
C LEU A 234 22.06 -17.60 20.79
N ALA A 235 20.95 -17.47 21.53
CA ALA A 235 20.78 -18.07 22.85
C ALA A 235 20.83 -19.61 22.80
N LEU A 236 20.20 -20.21 21.77
CA LEU A 236 20.26 -21.68 21.57
C LEU A 236 21.67 -22.17 21.30
N VAL A 237 22.46 -21.48 20.50
CA VAL A 237 23.87 -21.82 20.23
C VAL A 237 24.71 -21.75 21.53
N GLY A 238 24.40 -20.84 22.45
CA GLY A 238 25.08 -20.74 23.74
C GLY A 238 24.63 -21.77 24.75
N VAL A 239 23.33 -22.06 24.82
CA VAL A 239 22.75 -22.96 25.85
C VAL A 239 22.97 -24.44 25.52
N VAL A 240 22.91 -24.86 24.24
CA VAL A 240 23.06 -26.28 23.86
C VAL A 240 24.43 -26.87 24.26
N PRO A 241 25.57 -26.21 24.04
CA PRO A 241 26.86 -26.70 24.53
C PRO A 241 26.94 -26.75 26.07
N ALA A 242 26.38 -25.73 26.73
CA ALA A 242 26.38 -25.69 28.22
C ALA A 242 25.53 -26.82 28.81
N ALA A 243 24.37 -27.12 28.23
CA ALA A 243 23.52 -28.23 28.66
C ALA A 243 24.21 -29.60 28.46
N ARG A 244 24.94 -29.78 27.35
CA ARG A 244 25.72 -31.00 27.11
C ARG A 244 26.88 -31.14 28.08
N ALA A 245 27.57 -30.06 28.43
CA ALA A 245 28.64 -30.07 29.42
C ALA A 245 28.12 -30.33 30.84
N GLY A 246 26.87 -29.97 31.15
CA GLY A 246 26.19 -30.22 32.42
C GLY A 246 25.59 -31.61 32.59
N GLY A 247 25.76 -32.54 31.63
CA GLY A 247 25.34 -33.95 31.76
C GLY A 247 23.84 -34.18 31.50
N VAL A 248 23.13 -33.26 30.89
CA VAL A 248 21.75 -33.46 30.41
C VAL A 248 21.85 -34.11 29.03
N SER A 249 21.68 -35.44 28.99
CA SER A 249 21.63 -36.25 27.77
C SER A 249 20.18 -36.41 27.29
#